data_fda5142d35f5222d4b7e9bfe7df52d6a
#
_entry.id   fda5142d35f5222d4b7e9bfe7df52d6a
#
_cell.length_a   1.000
_cell.length_b   1.000
_cell.length_c   1.000
_cell.angle_alpha   90.00
_cell.angle_beta   90.00
_cell.angle_gamma   90.00
#
_symmetry.space_group_name_H-M   'P 1'
#
loop_
_entity.id
_entity.type
_entity.pdbx_description
1 polymer ?
#
loop_
_entity_poly.entity_id
_entity_poly.type
_entity_poly.pdbx_seq_one_letter_code
_entity_poly.pdbx_strand_id
1 'polypeptide(L)'
;MEMICEILGKDERLKNVVKVRVPGIYGKKGNPLPKRMAKLVQPAAVALQKVFEDVVKAKGHLYISDMFRSATQQQKAHEDWKSGRKTAFSPPSCNSVHEAARAIDIDAFDTGIGHQRVRQILNKHGWVNIVDTLTGAECWHYEFREKKW
;
A
#
# COMPACT_ATOMS: atom_id res chain seq x y z
N MET A 1 -18.22 -9.33 -12.83
CA MET A 1 -17.61 -8.33 -13.74
C MET A 1 -16.89 -7.30 -12.90
N GLU A 2 -15.64 -7.03 -13.22
CA GLU A 2 -14.87 -6.01 -12.53
C GLU A 2 -15.37 -4.62 -12.94
N MET A 3 -15.50 -3.73 -11.95
CA MET A 3 -15.79 -2.33 -12.20
C MET A 3 -14.54 -1.65 -12.77
N ILE A 4 -14.72 -0.70 -13.67
CA ILE A 4 -13.63 0.09 -14.22
C ILE A 4 -13.75 1.50 -13.63
N CYS A 5 -12.70 1.96 -13.01
CA CYS A 5 -12.66 3.25 -12.34
C CYS A 5 -11.63 4.17 -12.97
N GLU A 6 -11.89 5.47 -12.91
CA GLU A 6 -10.97 6.48 -13.42
C GLU A 6 -10.31 7.22 -12.26
N ILE A 7 -9.34 6.55 -11.65
CA ILE A 7 -8.45 7.16 -10.67
C ILE A 7 -7.13 7.39 -11.38
N LEU A 8 -6.66 8.60 -11.42
CA LEU A 8 -5.39 8.95 -12.08
C LEU A 8 -5.37 8.62 -13.58
N GLY A 9 -6.53 8.58 -14.21
CA GLY A 9 -6.63 8.19 -15.60
C GLY A 9 -6.85 6.69 -15.76
N LYS A 10 -7.82 6.35 -16.57
CA LYS A 10 -8.28 4.98 -16.75
C LYS A 10 -7.20 4.05 -17.29
N ASP A 11 -6.43 4.53 -18.27
CA ASP A 11 -5.41 3.72 -18.92
C ASP A 11 -4.15 3.61 -18.08
N GLU A 12 -3.86 4.59 -17.24
CA GLU A 12 -2.69 4.58 -16.39
C GLU A 12 -2.88 3.73 -15.14
N ARG A 13 -4.11 3.60 -14.66
CA ARG A 13 -4.41 2.89 -13.43
C ARG A 13 -3.94 1.43 -13.44
N LEU A 14 -4.16 0.74 -14.54
CA LEU A 14 -3.82 -0.68 -14.67
C LEU A 14 -2.70 -0.94 -15.68
N LYS A 15 -2.13 0.12 -16.27
CA LYS A 15 -1.06 -0.01 -17.24
C LYS A 15 0.25 -0.32 -16.53
N ASN A 16 0.98 -1.30 -17.04
CA ASN A 16 2.29 -1.67 -16.51
C ASN A 16 2.26 -2.11 -15.03
N VAL A 17 1.16 -2.71 -14.62
CA VAL A 17 1.09 -3.32 -13.28
C VAL A 17 1.90 -4.61 -13.31
N VAL A 18 2.82 -4.74 -12.37
CA VAL A 18 3.70 -5.91 -12.25
C VAL A 18 3.45 -6.64 -10.95
N LYS A 19 3.71 -7.92 -10.93
CA LYS A 19 3.71 -8.69 -9.70
C LYS A 19 4.90 -8.28 -8.85
N VAL A 20 4.64 -8.03 -7.58
CA VAL A 20 5.69 -7.67 -6.63
C VAL A 20 6.18 -8.95 -5.98
N ARG A 21 7.49 -9.18 -6.10
CA ARG A 21 8.16 -10.29 -5.43
C ARG A 21 9.18 -9.70 -4.49
N VAL A 22 8.77 -9.48 -3.26
CA VAL A 22 9.63 -8.83 -2.29
C VAL A 22 9.74 -9.73 -1.05
N PRO A 23 10.96 -10.01 -0.58
CA PRO A 23 11.14 -10.70 0.68
C PRO A 23 10.44 -9.90 1.78
N GLY A 24 9.63 -10.57 2.59
CA GLY A 24 8.94 -9.90 3.69
C GLY A 24 7.59 -9.28 3.34
N ILE A 25 7.00 -9.60 2.19
CA ILE A 25 5.59 -9.29 1.97
C ILE A 25 4.77 -10.30 2.75
N TYR A 26 4.44 -9.93 3.96
CA TYR A 26 3.67 -10.77 4.84
C TYR A 26 2.50 -9.96 5.39
N GLY A 27 1.39 -10.61 5.52
CA GLY A 27 0.39 -10.14 6.43
C GLY A 27 0.94 -10.29 7.85
N LYS A 28 0.15 -9.93 8.82
CA LYS A 28 0.57 -9.92 10.21
C LYS A 28 1.21 -11.25 10.62
N LYS A 29 2.46 -11.21 11.11
CA LYS A 29 3.21 -12.35 11.67
C LYS A 29 3.29 -13.57 10.76
N GLY A 30 3.75 -13.37 9.53
CA GLY A 30 4.08 -14.49 8.66
C GLY A 30 2.95 -14.98 7.76
N ASN A 31 1.79 -14.34 7.78
CA ASN A 31 0.76 -14.59 6.78
C ASN A 31 1.13 -13.84 5.50
N PRO A 32 1.45 -14.55 4.42
CA PRO A 32 1.82 -13.86 3.18
C PRO A 32 0.63 -13.08 2.61
N LEU A 33 0.92 -11.94 2.03
CA LEU A 33 -0.07 -11.17 1.30
C LEU A 33 -0.58 -12.01 0.12
N PRO A 34 -1.91 -12.13 -0.09
CA PRO A 34 -2.42 -12.88 -1.22
C PRO A 34 -1.82 -12.39 -2.54
N LYS A 35 -1.49 -13.32 -3.44
CA LYS A 35 -0.83 -12.98 -4.72
C LYS A 35 -1.63 -11.98 -5.54
N ARG A 36 -2.96 -12.03 -5.48
CA ARG A 36 -3.82 -11.09 -6.20
C ARG A 36 -3.63 -9.64 -5.75
N MET A 37 -3.15 -9.44 -4.53
CA MET A 37 -2.90 -8.13 -3.96
C MET A 37 -1.47 -7.64 -4.16
N ALA A 38 -0.53 -8.53 -4.43
CA ALA A 38 0.89 -8.21 -4.55
C ALA A 38 1.20 -7.65 -5.95
N LYS A 39 0.62 -6.50 -6.26
CA LYS A 39 0.74 -5.84 -7.57
C LYS A 39 0.91 -4.34 -7.39
N LEU A 40 1.82 -3.78 -8.14
CA LEU A 40 2.04 -2.33 -8.21
C LEU A 40 2.35 -1.92 -9.64
N VAL A 41 2.15 -0.65 -9.98
CA VAL A 41 2.73 -0.12 -11.22
C VAL A 41 4.24 -0.23 -11.14
N GLN A 42 4.90 -0.40 -12.28
CA GLN A 42 6.33 -0.71 -12.30
C GLN A 42 7.21 0.29 -11.54
N PRO A 43 7.06 1.62 -11.70
CA PRO A 43 7.88 2.56 -10.93
C PRO A 43 7.69 2.40 -9.42
N ALA A 44 6.47 2.14 -8.97
CA ALA A 44 6.20 1.92 -7.56
C ALA A 44 6.85 0.62 -7.05
N ALA A 45 6.82 -0.44 -7.85
CA ALA A 45 7.47 -1.71 -7.50
C ALA A 45 8.98 -1.54 -7.37
N VAL A 46 9.62 -0.82 -8.29
CA VAL A 46 11.06 -0.53 -8.23
C VAL A 46 11.39 0.29 -6.98
N ALA A 47 10.59 1.31 -6.68
CA ALA A 47 10.79 2.13 -5.49
C ALA A 47 10.62 1.32 -4.21
N LEU A 48 9.63 0.45 -4.14
CA LEU A 48 9.41 -0.39 -2.97
C LEU A 48 10.57 -1.36 -2.76
N GLN A 49 11.15 -1.91 -3.82
CA GLN A 49 12.32 -2.75 -3.72
C GLN A 49 13.47 -2.01 -3.02
N LYS A 50 13.69 -0.75 -3.38
CA LYS A 50 14.72 0.08 -2.74
C LYS A 50 14.42 0.33 -1.28
N VAL A 51 13.14 0.53 -0.93
CA VAL A 51 12.71 0.67 0.47
C VAL A 51 13.09 -0.58 1.25
N PHE A 52 12.77 -1.77 0.73
CA PHE A 52 13.10 -3.02 1.41
C PHE A 52 14.59 -3.19 1.60
N GLU A 53 15.40 -2.86 0.59
CA GLU A 53 16.85 -2.93 0.69
C GLU A 53 17.39 -2.01 1.81
N ASP A 54 16.89 -0.79 1.88
CA ASP A 54 17.32 0.15 2.91
C ASP A 54 16.86 -0.26 4.31
N VAL A 55 15.65 -0.81 4.43
CA VAL A 55 15.14 -1.32 5.71
C VAL A 55 16.00 -2.49 6.20
N VAL A 56 16.34 -3.40 5.31
CA VAL A 56 17.21 -4.55 5.65
C VAL A 56 18.60 -4.08 6.04
N LYS A 57 19.18 -3.12 5.33
CA LYS A 57 20.47 -2.51 5.70
C LYS A 57 20.44 -1.90 7.08
N ALA A 58 19.32 -1.33 7.49
CA ALA A 58 19.12 -0.77 8.81
C ALA A 58 18.80 -1.84 9.87
N LYS A 59 18.83 -3.11 9.48
CA LYS A 59 18.51 -4.28 10.34
C LYS A 59 17.05 -4.30 10.79
N GLY A 60 16.17 -3.75 9.98
CA GLY A 60 14.73 -3.80 10.18
C GLY A 60 14.05 -4.80 9.26
N HIS A 61 12.75 -4.81 9.33
CA HIS A 61 11.88 -5.56 8.44
C HIS A 61 10.63 -4.73 8.14
N LEU A 62 9.92 -5.08 7.09
CA LEU A 62 8.73 -4.35 6.68
C LEU A 62 7.68 -5.36 6.21
N TYR A 63 6.58 -5.42 6.94
CA TYR A 63 5.43 -6.26 6.58
C TYR A 63 4.37 -5.41 5.90
N ILE A 64 3.85 -5.90 4.79
CA ILE A 64 2.80 -5.25 4.02
C ILE A 64 1.49 -5.97 4.29
N SER A 65 0.50 -5.24 4.78
CA SER A 65 -0.81 -5.80 5.10
C SER A 65 -1.82 -5.61 3.96
N ASP A 66 -1.61 -4.62 3.10
CA ASP A 66 -2.50 -4.34 1.98
C ASP A 66 -1.72 -3.67 0.86
N MET A 67 -2.11 -3.92 -0.39
CA MET A 67 -1.45 -3.35 -1.54
C MET A 67 -2.48 -3.06 -2.64
N PHE A 68 -2.60 -3.90 -3.66
CA PHE A 68 -3.57 -3.70 -4.73
C PHE A 68 -4.94 -4.24 -4.34
N ARG A 69 -5.98 -3.46 -4.64
CA ARG A 69 -7.37 -3.89 -4.60
C ARG A 69 -8.04 -3.57 -5.93
N SER A 70 -8.83 -4.52 -6.45
CA SER A 70 -9.69 -4.23 -7.59
C SER A 70 -10.85 -3.31 -7.15
N ALA A 71 -11.54 -2.73 -8.14
CA ALA A 71 -12.71 -1.90 -7.84
C ALA A 71 -13.79 -2.68 -7.07
N THR A 72 -14.03 -3.93 -7.44
CA THR A 72 -14.99 -4.79 -6.75
C THR A 72 -14.59 -5.04 -5.30
N GLN A 73 -13.32 -5.31 -5.06
CA GLN A 73 -12.79 -5.51 -3.70
C GLN A 73 -12.86 -4.24 -2.87
N GLN A 74 -12.61 -3.09 -3.49
CA GLN A 74 -12.69 -1.80 -2.81
C GLN A 74 -14.14 -1.50 -2.40
N GLN A 75 -15.11 -1.79 -3.27
CA GLN A 75 -16.52 -1.59 -2.95
C GLN A 75 -16.96 -2.49 -1.79
N LYS A 76 -16.50 -3.74 -1.78
CA LYS A 76 -16.78 -4.65 -0.65
C LYS A 76 -16.20 -4.12 0.66
N ALA A 77 -14.97 -3.61 0.63
CA ALA A 77 -14.34 -3.03 1.82
C ALA A 77 -15.13 -1.82 2.35
N HIS A 78 -15.63 -0.98 1.44
CA HIS A 78 -16.49 0.15 1.81
C HIS A 78 -17.80 -0.31 2.46
N GLU A 79 -18.45 -1.31 1.89
CA GLU A 79 -19.69 -1.87 2.43
C GLU A 79 -19.46 -2.50 3.81
N ASP A 80 -18.36 -3.20 3.98
CA ASP A 80 -17.99 -3.79 5.27
C ASP A 80 -17.75 -2.71 6.34
N TRP A 81 -17.09 -1.62 5.96
CA TRP A 81 -16.91 -0.48 6.87
C TRP A 81 -18.24 0.17 7.21
N LYS A 82 -19.05 0.46 6.20
CA LYS A 82 -20.35 1.14 6.38
C LYS A 82 -21.32 0.34 7.26
N SER A 83 -21.26 -0.98 7.18
CA SER A 83 -22.10 -1.88 7.97
C SER A 83 -21.54 -2.22 9.35
N GLY A 84 -20.35 -1.73 9.69
CA GLY A 84 -19.71 -1.99 10.97
C GLY A 84 -18.92 -3.31 11.05
N ARG A 85 -18.83 -4.08 9.95
CA ARG A 85 -18.04 -5.32 9.92
C ARG A 85 -16.53 -5.05 9.86
N LYS A 86 -16.14 -3.83 9.54
CA LYS A 86 -14.74 -3.40 9.47
C LYS A 86 -14.62 -2.06 10.18
N THR A 87 -13.62 -1.90 11.04
CA THR A 87 -13.43 -0.67 11.82
C THR A 87 -12.70 0.42 11.05
N ALA A 88 -11.73 0.04 10.21
CA ALA A 88 -10.96 1.00 9.45
C ALA A 88 -11.79 1.57 8.29
N PHE A 89 -11.76 2.90 8.14
CA PHE A 89 -12.44 3.56 7.04
C PHE A 89 -11.98 3.03 5.69
N SER A 90 -12.93 2.79 4.79
CA SER A 90 -12.65 2.39 3.41
C SER A 90 -13.57 3.17 2.47
N PRO A 91 -13.04 3.99 1.55
CA PRO A 91 -13.85 4.70 0.59
C PRO A 91 -14.51 3.75 -0.40
N PRO A 92 -15.58 4.18 -1.08
CA PRO A 92 -16.20 3.37 -2.13
C PRO A 92 -15.25 3.16 -3.30
N SER A 93 -15.58 2.23 -4.18
CA SER A 93 -14.78 2.00 -5.39
C SER A 93 -14.55 3.28 -6.18
N CYS A 94 -13.45 3.34 -6.91
CA CYS A 94 -13.00 4.50 -7.68
C CYS A 94 -12.45 5.66 -6.85
N ASN A 95 -12.28 5.47 -5.54
CA ASN A 95 -11.81 6.52 -4.63
C ASN A 95 -10.59 6.12 -3.82
N SER A 96 -9.96 4.99 -4.12
CA SER A 96 -8.79 4.53 -3.39
C SER A 96 -7.56 4.39 -4.29
N VAL A 97 -6.44 4.88 -3.83
CA VAL A 97 -5.16 4.77 -4.55
C VAL A 97 -4.68 3.30 -4.59
N HIS A 98 -5.18 2.44 -3.71
CA HIS A 98 -4.94 0.99 -3.80
C HIS A 98 -5.45 0.42 -5.13
N GLU A 99 -6.53 0.96 -5.69
CA GLU A 99 -7.08 0.53 -6.98
C GLU A 99 -6.20 0.98 -8.15
N ALA A 100 -5.37 1.99 -7.93
CA ALA A 100 -4.41 2.49 -8.92
C ALA A 100 -3.09 1.73 -8.88
N ALA A 101 -2.95 0.73 -8.00
CA ALA A 101 -1.71 -0.01 -7.78
C ALA A 101 -0.55 0.91 -7.37
N ARG A 102 -0.83 1.91 -6.53
CA ARG A 102 0.13 2.91 -6.06
C ARG A 102 0.04 3.16 -4.56
N ALA A 103 -0.53 2.23 -3.81
CA ALA A 103 -0.64 2.38 -2.36
C ALA A 103 -0.30 1.08 -1.64
N ILE A 104 0.25 1.24 -0.45
CA ILE A 104 0.51 0.12 0.46
C ILE A 104 0.07 0.52 1.86
N ASP A 105 -0.37 -0.47 2.62
CA ASP A 105 -0.53 -0.38 4.06
C ASP A 105 0.52 -1.27 4.71
N ILE A 106 1.21 -0.74 5.70
CA ILE A 106 2.30 -1.45 6.38
C ILE A 106 1.91 -1.79 7.82
N ASP A 107 2.58 -2.78 8.40
CA ASP A 107 2.55 -2.97 9.86
C ASP A 107 3.55 -1.99 10.48
N ALA A 108 3.07 -0.81 10.83
CA ALA A 108 3.90 0.30 11.29
C ALA A 108 4.53 0.06 12.66
N PHE A 109 3.98 -0.88 13.43
CA PHE A 109 4.41 -1.13 14.81
C PHE A 109 5.32 -2.35 14.95
N ASP A 110 5.60 -3.03 13.85
CA ASP A 110 6.47 -4.20 13.81
C ASP A 110 7.48 -4.07 12.68
N THR A 111 8.50 -3.27 12.90
CA THR A 111 9.53 -2.99 11.89
C THR A 111 10.95 -3.27 12.38
N GLY A 112 11.14 -3.41 13.68
CA GLY A 112 12.46 -3.61 14.28
C GLY A 112 13.31 -2.36 14.39
N ILE A 113 12.95 -1.27 13.72
CA ILE A 113 13.72 0.00 13.71
C ILE A 113 12.85 1.24 14.02
N GLY A 114 11.58 1.03 14.30
CA GLY A 114 10.63 2.10 14.61
C GLY A 114 9.98 2.68 13.36
N HIS A 115 8.74 3.12 13.54
CA HIS A 115 7.93 3.66 12.42
C HIS A 115 8.55 4.93 11.83
N GLN A 116 9.09 5.82 12.66
CA GLN A 116 9.68 7.06 12.16
C GLN A 116 10.81 6.79 11.17
N ARG A 117 11.70 5.85 11.49
CA ARG A 117 12.80 5.48 10.61
C ARG A 117 12.31 4.88 9.31
N VAL A 118 11.32 3.99 9.38
CA VAL A 118 10.72 3.39 8.20
C VAL A 118 10.04 4.46 7.33
N ARG A 119 9.34 5.42 7.95
CA ARG A 119 8.74 6.54 7.22
C ARG A 119 9.77 7.35 6.46
N GLN A 120 10.91 7.65 7.08
CA GLN A 120 12.00 8.37 6.43
C GLN A 120 12.50 7.61 5.19
N ILE A 121 12.65 6.30 5.31
CA ILE A 121 13.08 5.46 4.18
C ILE A 121 12.01 5.45 3.08
N LEU A 122 10.75 5.28 3.44
CA LEU A 122 9.64 5.33 2.49
C LEU A 122 9.60 6.66 1.73
N ASN A 123 9.66 7.77 2.48
CA ASN A 123 9.63 9.10 1.87
C ASN A 123 10.81 9.35 0.92
N LYS A 124 11.97 8.84 1.26
CA LYS A 124 13.15 8.94 0.40
C LYS A 124 12.92 8.33 -0.99
N HIS A 125 12.11 7.30 -1.06
CA HIS A 125 11.85 6.57 -2.30
C HIS A 125 10.47 6.87 -2.92
N GLY A 126 9.87 8.00 -2.57
CA GLY A 126 8.63 8.45 -3.20
C GLY A 126 7.34 7.91 -2.60
N TRP A 127 7.42 7.18 -1.50
CA TRP A 127 6.25 6.73 -0.76
C TRP A 127 5.89 7.74 0.31
N VAL A 128 4.72 8.35 0.19
CA VAL A 128 4.29 9.48 0.99
C VAL A 128 3.17 9.09 1.93
N ASN A 129 3.31 9.47 3.20
CA ASN A 129 2.25 9.32 4.18
C ASN A 129 1.17 10.38 3.95
N ILE A 130 -0.08 10.02 4.23
CA ILE A 130 -1.21 10.96 4.12
C ILE A 130 -1.52 11.67 5.43
N VAL A 131 -0.97 11.18 6.54
CA VAL A 131 -1.07 11.82 7.85
C VAL A 131 0.32 12.01 8.45
N ASP A 132 0.50 13.07 9.23
CA ASP A 132 1.81 13.38 9.81
C ASP A 132 2.11 12.57 11.07
N THR A 133 1.07 12.10 11.76
CA THR A 133 1.25 11.33 12.98
C THR A 133 1.83 9.96 12.69
N LEU A 134 2.62 9.45 13.61
CA LEU A 134 3.19 8.09 13.54
C LEU A 134 2.30 7.05 14.20
N THR A 135 1.22 7.47 14.83
CA THR A 135 0.25 6.63 15.51
C THR A 135 -1.16 7.09 15.15
N GLY A 136 -2.13 6.22 15.32
CA GLY A 136 -3.51 6.56 15.04
C GLY A 136 -3.97 6.15 13.63
N ALA A 137 -5.14 6.65 13.25
CA ALA A 137 -5.78 6.25 12.00
C ALA A 137 -4.95 6.63 10.78
N GLU A 138 -4.83 5.70 9.85
CA GLU A 138 -4.15 5.88 8.56
C GLU A 138 -2.64 6.13 8.64
N CYS A 139 -2.01 6.03 9.81
CA CYS A 139 -0.56 6.18 9.92
C CYS A 139 0.21 5.10 9.15
N TRP A 140 -0.44 3.98 8.85
CA TRP A 140 0.12 2.84 8.12
C TRP A 140 0.02 2.99 6.59
N HIS A 141 -0.71 3.99 6.08
CA HIS A 141 -1.01 4.14 4.66
C HIS A 141 0.02 5.03 3.96
N TYR A 142 0.59 4.52 2.87
CA TYR A 142 1.57 5.24 2.04
C TYR A 142 1.18 5.13 0.58
N GLU A 143 1.34 6.24 -0.14
CA GLU A 143 1.05 6.33 -1.57
C GLU A 143 2.31 6.65 -2.34
N PHE A 144 2.50 5.96 -3.46
CA PHE A 144 3.65 6.24 -4.32
C PHE A 144 3.34 7.44 -5.20
N ARG A 145 4.18 8.45 -5.06
CA ARG A 145 4.11 9.67 -5.86
C ARG A 145 5.48 9.92 -6.47
N GLU A 146 5.56 9.87 -7.79
CA GLU A 146 6.79 10.15 -8.46
C GLU A 146 7.11 11.64 -8.20
N LYS A 147 6.93 12.55 -8.93
CA LYS A 147 7.29 13.93 -8.60
C LYS A 147 6.11 14.87 -8.50
N LYS A 148 5.11 14.64 -9.27
CA LYS A 148 3.96 15.52 -9.35
C LYS A 148 2.71 14.75 -9.64
N TRP A 149 1.72 15.10 -8.94
CA TRP A 149 0.39 14.61 -9.14
C TRP A 149 -0.52 15.78 -9.49
#